data_ccc100b68b9434287240a07384e4d103
#
_entry.id   ccc100b68b9434287240a07384e4d103
#
_cell.length_a   1.000
_cell.length_b   1.000
_cell.length_c   1.000
_cell.angle_alpha   90.00
_cell.angle_beta   90.00
_cell.angle_gamma   90.00
#
_symmetry.space_group_name_H-M   'P 1'
#
loop_
_entity.id
_entity.type
_entity.pdbx_description
1 polymer ?
#
loop_
_entity_poly.entity_id
_entity_poly.type
_entity_poly.pdbx_seq_one_letter_code
_entity_poly.pdbx_strand_id
1 'polypeptide(L)'
;MKALDFAQKPIIGMVHLKALPGTAGFSGDMGPVYEQAMADARRLVDGGVGALLVENDGDQPYESKLSTPQVAALAAVASRLRGAFDAPLGISAAFNDYEAALSIAKAVGAGFVRIPVFVDTVVAFCGVIGPAAPMALKLRSRLQAGEVQILADVQVKYTKMLLPATTIEESAKMAQSCGADAIIVTGVSSGDVPPIEAVKRVKGAVTAPVLIGSGIARENVREQLAIADGAIVGTTFKRDGCIDEEKVRDFMRAYRGEAAWN
;
A
#
# COMPACT_ATOMS: atom_id res chain seq x y z
N MET A 1 -10.80 -3.28 15.00
CA MET A 1 -10.27 -2.80 13.70
C MET A 1 -10.09 -1.30 13.77
N LYS A 2 -8.97 -0.76 13.31
CA LYS A 2 -8.74 0.70 13.24
C LYS A 2 -8.66 1.10 11.77
N ALA A 3 -9.55 2.00 11.34
CA ALA A 3 -9.53 2.60 10.01
C ALA A 3 -8.48 3.71 9.92
N LEU A 4 -8.10 4.11 8.70
CA LEU A 4 -7.29 5.29 8.46
C LEU A 4 -8.13 6.55 8.66
N ASP A 5 -7.58 7.53 9.35
CA ASP A 5 -8.12 8.88 9.44
C ASP A 5 -7.36 9.80 8.47
N PHE A 6 -7.94 10.06 7.32
CA PHE A 6 -7.32 10.89 6.27
C PHE A 6 -7.25 12.38 6.65
N ALA A 7 -8.02 12.84 7.63
CA ALA A 7 -7.90 14.21 8.14
C ALA A 7 -6.54 14.45 8.82
N GLN A 8 -5.92 13.38 9.33
CA GLN A 8 -4.58 13.41 9.92
C GLN A 8 -3.46 13.26 8.89
N LYS A 9 -3.78 13.15 7.60
CA LYS A 9 -2.81 12.91 6.51
C LYS A 9 -1.82 11.78 6.83
N PRO A 10 -2.27 10.54 7.03
CA PRO A 10 -1.45 9.47 7.58
C PRO A 10 -0.24 9.15 6.70
N ILE A 11 0.91 8.95 7.35
CA ILE A 11 2.07 8.30 6.75
C ILE A 11 1.94 6.80 7.01
N ILE A 12 1.80 6.03 5.94
CA ILE A 12 1.64 4.58 5.97
C ILE A 12 3.00 3.95 5.67
N GLY A 13 3.58 3.27 6.65
CA GLY A 13 4.86 2.57 6.50
C GLY A 13 4.67 1.18 5.88
N MET A 14 5.45 0.85 4.84
CA MET A 14 5.42 -0.47 4.21
C MET A 14 6.23 -1.49 5.01
N VAL A 15 5.61 -2.61 5.34
CA VAL A 15 6.27 -3.83 5.83
C VAL A 15 6.38 -4.79 4.65
N HIS A 16 7.52 -4.76 3.96
CA HIS A 16 7.81 -5.62 2.82
C HIS A 16 8.33 -6.97 3.32
N LEU A 17 7.61 -8.04 3.07
CA LEU A 17 7.99 -9.37 3.52
C LEU A 17 9.09 -9.98 2.65
N LYS A 18 9.91 -10.85 3.24
CA LYS A 18 10.73 -11.81 2.48
C LYS A 18 9.81 -12.78 1.73
N ALA A 19 10.39 -13.48 0.77
CA ALA A 19 9.69 -14.48 -0.03
C ALA A 19 8.92 -15.50 0.84
N LEU A 20 7.66 -15.74 0.47
CA LEU A 20 6.73 -16.60 1.20
C LEU A 20 6.74 -18.05 0.64
N PRO A 21 6.26 -19.04 1.41
CA PRO A 21 6.12 -20.41 0.94
C PRO A 21 5.37 -20.52 -0.39
N GLY A 22 5.91 -21.31 -1.30
CA GLY A 22 5.36 -21.48 -2.65
C GLY A 22 6.03 -20.61 -3.71
N THR A 23 6.97 -19.74 -3.33
CA THR A 23 7.75 -18.89 -4.25
C THR A 23 9.19 -19.37 -4.38
N ALA A 24 9.84 -19.01 -5.50
CA ALA A 24 11.22 -19.44 -5.79
C ALA A 24 12.26 -18.90 -4.78
N GLY A 25 11.98 -17.74 -4.16
CA GLY A 25 12.87 -17.11 -3.19
C GLY A 25 12.69 -17.58 -1.75
N PHE A 26 11.74 -18.47 -1.48
CA PHE A 26 11.49 -18.94 -0.10
C PHE A 26 12.63 -19.80 0.43
N SER A 27 13.15 -19.46 1.60
CA SER A 27 14.30 -20.14 2.22
C SER A 27 13.97 -21.46 2.91
N GLY A 28 12.71 -21.89 2.90
CA GLY A 28 12.24 -23.10 3.58
C GLY A 28 11.84 -22.91 5.06
N ASP A 29 12.04 -21.71 5.61
CA ASP A 29 11.70 -21.37 7.00
C ASP A 29 10.96 -20.04 7.11
N MET A 30 9.86 -20.03 7.85
CA MET A 30 9.08 -18.82 8.15
C MET A 30 9.66 -17.99 9.29
N GLY A 31 10.59 -18.51 10.08
CA GLY A 31 11.23 -17.79 11.18
C GLY A 31 11.78 -16.43 10.75
N PRO A 32 12.69 -16.39 9.76
CA PRO A 32 13.26 -15.14 9.24
C PRO A 32 12.24 -14.17 8.63
N VAL A 33 11.10 -14.66 8.10
CA VAL A 33 10.00 -13.83 7.60
C VAL A 33 9.31 -13.11 8.75
N TYR A 34 8.97 -13.85 9.81
CA TYR A 34 8.34 -13.27 11.01
C TYR A 34 9.26 -12.27 11.72
N GLU A 35 10.51 -12.64 11.93
CA GLU A 35 11.50 -11.81 12.63
C GLU A 35 11.68 -10.47 11.93
N GLN A 36 11.89 -10.48 10.61
CA GLN A 36 12.05 -9.25 9.83
C GLN A 36 10.78 -8.41 9.85
N ALA A 37 9.61 -9.02 9.60
CA ALA A 37 8.33 -8.29 9.58
C ALA A 37 8.05 -7.59 10.92
N MET A 38 8.29 -8.28 12.04
CA MET A 38 8.12 -7.74 13.39
C MET A 38 9.12 -6.63 13.69
N ALA A 39 10.40 -6.79 13.31
CA ALA A 39 11.43 -5.79 13.50
C ALA A 39 11.15 -4.52 12.68
N ASP A 40 10.79 -4.68 11.41
CA ASP A 40 10.48 -3.57 10.51
C ASP A 40 9.22 -2.81 11.00
N ALA A 41 8.16 -3.53 11.37
CA ALA A 41 6.96 -2.89 11.92
C ALA A 41 7.25 -2.11 13.20
N ARG A 42 8.07 -2.65 14.11
CA ARG A 42 8.46 -1.95 15.34
C ARG A 42 9.20 -0.66 15.04
N ARG A 43 10.23 -0.70 14.16
CA ARG A 43 10.99 0.50 13.77
C ARG A 43 10.12 1.56 13.10
N LEU A 44 9.14 1.14 12.30
CA LEU A 44 8.17 2.05 11.70
C LEU A 44 7.30 2.73 12.77
N VAL A 45 6.73 1.96 13.70
CA VAL A 45 5.87 2.49 14.76
C VAL A 45 6.67 3.38 15.73
N ASP A 46 7.84 2.92 16.18
CA ASP A 46 8.73 3.67 17.10
C ASP A 46 9.28 4.94 16.42
N GLY A 47 9.43 4.93 15.10
CA GLY A 47 9.75 6.08 14.27
C GLY A 47 8.58 7.06 14.07
N GLY A 48 7.36 6.66 14.40
CA GLY A 48 6.18 7.53 14.48
C GLY A 48 5.28 7.52 13.24
N VAL A 49 5.30 6.47 12.39
CA VAL A 49 4.34 6.35 11.28
C VAL A 49 2.91 6.16 11.79
N GLY A 50 1.93 6.63 11.02
CA GLY A 50 0.52 6.60 11.41
C GLY A 50 -0.19 5.26 11.17
N ALA A 51 0.35 4.42 10.28
CA ALA A 51 -0.24 3.11 9.93
C ALA A 51 0.80 2.19 9.29
N LEU A 52 0.51 0.89 9.25
CA LEU A 52 1.33 -0.14 8.60
C LEU A 52 0.59 -0.75 7.41
N LEU A 53 1.31 -1.04 6.32
CA LEU A 53 0.81 -1.79 5.17
C LEU A 53 1.75 -2.97 4.91
N VAL A 54 1.28 -4.19 5.14
CA VAL A 54 2.08 -5.40 4.90
C VAL A 54 1.87 -5.90 3.48
N GLU A 55 2.98 -6.24 2.81
CA GLU A 55 3.01 -6.69 1.42
C GLU A 55 4.00 -7.82 1.21
N ASN A 56 3.64 -8.78 0.38
CA ASN A 56 4.48 -9.93 -0.02
C ASN A 56 5.55 -9.54 -1.07
N ASP A 57 6.28 -8.46 -0.84
CA ASP A 57 7.26 -7.87 -1.79
C ASP A 57 8.36 -8.87 -2.25
N GLY A 58 8.76 -9.79 -1.41
CA GLY A 58 9.77 -10.81 -1.71
C GLY A 58 9.34 -11.92 -2.65
N ASP A 59 8.06 -11.98 -3.04
CA ASP A 59 7.49 -13.06 -3.86
C ASP A 59 7.76 -12.90 -5.37
N GLN A 60 8.69 -12.02 -5.74
CA GLN A 60 9.00 -11.76 -7.16
C GLN A 60 9.62 -12.98 -7.86
N PRO A 61 9.25 -13.24 -9.15
CA PRO A 61 8.25 -12.51 -9.94
C PRO A 61 6.83 -12.83 -9.49
N TYR A 62 6.00 -11.79 -9.38
CA TYR A 62 4.62 -11.98 -8.93
C TYR A 62 3.74 -12.65 -9.98
N GLU A 63 2.77 -13.42 -9.52
CA GLU A 63 1.57 -13.75 -10.27
C GLU A 63 0.45 -12.74 -9.95
N SER A 64 -0.63 -12.76 -10.75
CA SER A 64 -1.78 -11.88 -10.49
C SER A 64 -2.57 -12.29 -9.23
N LYS A 65 -2.44 -13.54 -8.81
CA LYS A 65 -3.05 -14.12 -7.60
C LYS A 65 -2.01 -14.87 -6.77
N LEU A 66 -2.20 -14.88 -5.47
CA LEU A 66 -1.40 -15.66 -4.54
C LEU A 66 -1.83 -17.14 -4.55
N SER A 67 -0.87 -18.03 -4.42
CA SER A 67 -1.12 -19.43 -4.12
C SER A 67 -1.61 -19.62 -2.67
N THR A 68 -2.27 -20.73 -2.39
CA THR A 68 -2.74 -21.05 -1.04
C THR A 68 -1.66 -20.94 0.04
N PRO A 69 -0.42 -21.45 -0.16
CA PRO A 69 0.67 -21.28 0.82
C PRO A 69 1.02 -19.81 1.09
N GLN A 70 1.06 -18.96 0.04
CA GLN A 70 1.33 -17.53 0.19
C GLN A 70 0.22 -16.83 0.99
N VAL A 71 -1.06 -17.11 0.68
CA VAL A 71 -2.21 -16.56 1.42
C VAL A 71 -2.13 -16.94 2.89
N ALA A 72 -1.85 -18.20 3.20
CA ALA A 72 -1.73 -18.69 4.58
C ALA A 72 -0.58 -18.00 5.33
N ALA A 73 0.58 -17.86 4.67
CA ALA A 73 1.76 -17.21 5.26
C ALA A 73 1.54 -15.72 5.49
N LEU A 74 0.98 -15.00 4.50
CA LEU A 74 0.67 -13.56 4.61
C LEU A 74 -0.34 -13.32 5.74
N ALA A 75 -1.38 -14.16 5.86
CA ALA A 75 -2.36 -14.09 6.94
C ALA A 75 -1.71 -14.32 8.32
N ALA A 76 -0.80 -15.30 8.43
CA ALA A 76 -0.09 -15.58 9.67
C ALA A 76 0.81 -14.42 10.11
N VAL A 77 1.53 -13.78 9.17
CA VAL A 77 2.33 -12.57 9.47
C VAL A 77 1.42 -11.42 9.88
N ALA A 78 0.37 -11.14 9.10
CA ALA A 78 -0.58 -10.06 9.38
C ALA A 78 -1.25 -10.21 10.76
N SER A 79 -1.60 -11.45 11.14
CA SER A 79 -2.16 -11.76 12.47
C SER A 79 -1.18 -11.44 13.60
N ARG A 80 0.11 -11.76 13.44
CA ARG A 80 1.15 -11.43 14.45
C ARG A 80 1.34 -9.91 14.55
N LEU A 81 1.40 -9.22 13.43
CA LEU A 81 1.51 -7.75 13.40
C LEU A 81 0.30 -7.10 14.09
N ARG A 82 -0.92 -7.57 13.78
CA ARG A 82 -2.15 -7.05 14.40
C ARG A 82 -2.19 -7.27 15.92
N GLY A 83 -1.66 -8.39 16.40
CA GLY A 83 -1.58 -8.69 17.84
C GLY A 83 -0.51 -7.89 18.59
N ALA A 84 0.54 -7.44 17.90
CA ALA A 84 1.67 -6.76 18.52
C ALA A 84 1.59 -5.21 18.45
N PHE A 85 0.87 -4.65 17.48
CA PHE A 85 0.84 -3.22 17.23
C PHE A 85 -0.60 -2.69 17.22
N ASP A 86 -0.82 -1.56 17.87
CA ASP A 86 -2.13 -0.90 17.92
C ASP A 86 -2.37 0.05 16.72
N ALA A 87 -1.36 0.26 15.87
CA ALA A 87 -1.49 1.06 14.65
C ALA A 87 -2.51 0.44 13.66
N PRO A 88 -3.24 1.25 12.86
CA PRO A 88 -3.99 0.75 11.73
C PRO A 88 -3.12 -0.15 10.85
N LEU A 89 -3.63 -1.34 10.50
CA LEU A 89 -2.95 -2.29 9.64
C LEU A 89 -3.70 -2.44 8.33
N GLY A 90 -2.96 -2.44 7.23
CA GLY A 90 -3.45 -2.73 5.89
C GLY A 90 -2.79 -3.95 5.27
N ILE A 91 -3.46 -4.52 4.26
CA ILE A 91 -3.00 -5.68 3.50
C ILE A 91 -2.86 -5.29 2.02
N SER A 92 -1.68 -5.57 1.44
CA SER A 92 -1.41 -5.54 0.00
C SER A 92 -0.99 -6.94 -0.43
N ALA A 93 -1.78 -7.57 -1.28
CA ALA A 93 -1.48 -8.89 -1.85
C ALA A 93 -1.02 -8.69 -3.30
N ALA A 94 0.30 -8.54 -3.47
CA ALA A 94 0.90 -8.26 -4.76
C ALA A 94 0.85 -9.51 -5.67
N PHE A 95 0.55 -9.44 -7.03
CA PHE A 95 0.45 -8.11 -7.63
C PHE A 95 -0.96 -7.48 -7.52
N ASN A 96 -2.08 -8.19 -7.62
CA ASN A 96 -3.44 -7.63 -7.61
C ASN A 96 -4.49 -8.57 -7.00
N ASP A 97 -4.11 -9.39 -6.02
CA ASP A 97 -5.03 -10.35 -5.41
C ASP A 97 -5.93 -9.69 -4.36
N TYR A 98 -6.97 -8.98 -4.84
CA TYR A 98 -8.01 -8.38 -3.99
C TYR A 98 -8.73 -9.41 -3.11
N GLU A 99 -8.82 -10.67 -3.57
CA GLU A 99 -9.51 -11.75 -2.87
C GLU A 99 -8.73 -12.16 -1.62
N ALA A 100 -7.43 -12.37 -1.76
CA ALA A 100 -6.52 -12.61 -0.63
C ALA A 100 -6.49 -11.41 0.30
N ALA A 101 -6.31 -10.19 -0.23
CA ALA A 101 -6.19 -8.97 0.58
C ALA A 101 -7.43 -8.73 1.46
N LEU A 102 -8.65 -8.77 0.89
CA LEU A 102 -9.89 -8.56 1.63
C LEU A 102 -10.18 -9.69 2.63
N SER A 103 -9.93 -10.95 2.23
CA SER A 103 -10.14 -12.11 3.11
C SER A 103 -9.22 -12.08 4.31
N ILE A 104 -7.93 -11.79 4.10
CA ILE A 104 -6.96 -11.66 5.18
C ILE A 104 -7.31 -10.46 6.06
N ALA A 105 -7.62 -9.30 5.47
CA ALA A 105 -7.99 -8.11 6.23
C ALA A 105 -9.16 -8.37 7.17
N LYS A 106 -10.22 -9.02 6.67
CA LYS A 106 -11.37 -9.41 7.51
C LYS A 106 -10.98 -10.38 8.61
N ALA A 107 -10.19 -11.42 8.28
CA ALA A 107 -9.82 -12.47 9.22
C ALA A 107 -8.95 -11.96 10.38
N VAL A 108 -8.01 -11.02 10.11
CA VAL A 108 -7.08 -10.51 11.13
C VAL A 108 -7.54 -9.20 11.77
N GLY A 109 -8.61 -8.60 11.30
CA GLY A 109 -9.07 -7.30 11.79
C GLY A 109 -8.21 -6.13 11.29
N ALA A 110 -7.67 -6.21 10.06
CA ALA A 110 -7.00 -5.10 9.39
C ALA A 110 -8.02 -4.06 8.89
N GLY A 111 -7.66 -2.77 8.94
CA GLY A 111 -8.59 -1.67 8.66
C GLY A 111 -8.69 -1.28 7.20
N PHE A 112 -7.73 -1.68 6.35
CA PHE A 112 -7.72 -1.30 4.93
C PHE A 112 -6.98 -2.31 4.06
N VAL A 113 -7.21 -2.22 2.75
CA VAL A 113 -6.47 -2.97 1.72
C VAL A 113 -6.02 -2.02 0.63
N ARG A 114 -4.89 -2.33 -0.02
CA ARG A 114 -4.45 -1.69 -1.26
C ARG A 114 -4.75 -2.60 -2.43
N ILE A 115 -5.40 -2.07 -3.47
CA ILE A 115 -5.71 -2.78 -4.72
C ILE A 115 -5.07 -2.02 -5.88
N PRO A 116 -3.95 -2.52 -6.43
CA PRO A 116 -3.18 -1.84 -7.46
C PRO A 116 -3.90 -1.63 -8.80
N VAL A 117 -4.73 -2.59 -9.23
CA VAL A 117 -5.52 -2.46 -10.46
C VAL A 117 -7.00 -2.58 -10.10
N PHE A 118 -7.60 -1.45 -9.70
CA PHE A 118 -8.98 -1.43 -9.22
C PHE A 118 -9.99 -1.23 -10.34
N VAL A 119 -9.80 -0.22 -11.19
CA VAL A 119 -10.72 0.12 -12.30
C VAL A 119 -10.08 0.07 -13.67
N ASP A 120 -8.76 0.12 -13.74
CA ASP A 120 -8.00 0.15 -14.99
C ASP A 120 -7.90 -1.25 -15.62
N THR A 121 -7.60 -1.30 -16.93
CA THR A 121 -7.07 -2.49 -17.57
C THR A 121 -5.65 -2.20 -18.02
N VAL A 122 -4.70 -2.99 -17.53
CA VAL A 122 -3.27 -2.74 -17.72
C VAL A 122 -2.53 -3.96 -18.25
N VAL A 123 -1.40 -3.72 -18.90
CA VAL A 123 -0.40 -4.73 -19.24
C VAL A 123 0.73 -4.62 -18.22
N ALA A 124 0.98 -5.71 -17.52
CA ALA A 124 2.05 -5.85 -16.52
C ALA A 124 2.98 -7.01 -16.92
N PHE A 125 4.05 -7.22 -16.15
CA PHE A 125 4.99 -8.34 -16.37
C PHE A 125 4.32 -9.73 -16.24
N CYS A 126 3.20 -9.83 -15.49
CA CYS A 126 2.40 -11.07 -15.36
C CYS A 126 1.23 -11.16 -16.36
N GLY A 127 1.19 -10.30 -17.39
CA GLY A 127 0.18 -10.32 -18.44
C GLY A 127 -0.82 -9.16 -18.35
N VAL A 128 -1.99 -9.35 -18.95
CA VAL A 128 -3.09 -8.38 -18.93
C VAL A 128 -3.89 -8.55 -17.63
N ILE A 129 -4.04 -7.47 -16.89
CA ILE A 129 -4.83 -7.43 -15.66
C ILE A 129 -6.02 -6.50 -15.86
N GLY A 130 -7.21 -7.02 -15.64
CA GLY A 130 -8.47 -6.28 -15.71
C GLY A 130 -8.88 -5.69 -14.35
N PRO A 131 -9.97 -4.90 -14.35
CA PRO A 131 -10.46 -4.19 -13.16
C PRO A 131 -10.95 -5.16 -12.07
N ALA A 132 -10.48 -4.95 -10.85
CA ALA A 132 -10.90 -5.72 -9.68
C ALA A 132 -12.21 -5.22 -9.05
N ALA A 133 -12.61 -3.97 -9.27
CA ALA A 133 -13.68 -3.30 -8.54
C ALA A 133 -14.99 -4.10 -8.41
N PRO A 134 -15.60 -4.64 -9.49
CA PRO A 134 -16.88 -5.33 -9.38
C PRO A 134 -16.83 -6.54 -8.44
N MET A 135 -15.72 -7.31 -8.54
CA MET A 135 -15.57 -8.53 -7.76
C MET A 135 -15.10 -8.24 -6.32
N ALA A 136 -14.23 -7.24 -6.14
CA ALA A 136 -13.78 -6.79 -4.83
C ALA A 136 -14.95 -6.27 -3.99
N LEU A 137 -15.83 -5.44 -4.56
CA LEU A 137 -17.00 -4.93 -3.85
C LEU A 137 -18.01 -6.03 -3.51
N LYS A 138 -18.25 -6.96 -4.43
CA LYS A 138 -19.08 -8.12 -4.19
C LYS A 138 -18.53 -8.98 -3.04
N LEU A 139 -17.21 -9.21 -3.04
CA LEU A 139 -16.54 -9.95 -1.98
C LEU A 139 -16.59 -9.20 -0.65
N ARG A 140 -16.28 -7.88 -0.63
CA ARG A 140 -16.37 -7.03 0.58
C ARG A 140 -17.75 -7.15 1.23
N SER A 141 -18.81 -7.09 0.42
CA SER A 141 -20.18 -7.27 0.90
C SER A 141 -20.42 -8.68 1.47
N ARG A 142 -20.01 -9.73 0.75
CA ARG A 142 -20.20 -11.13 1.20
C ARG A 142 -19.46 -11.45 2.50
N LEU A 143 -18.28 -10.87 2.69
CA LEU A 143 -17.48 -10.99 3.92
C LEU A 143 -18.01 -10.12 5.05
N GLN A 144 -19.06 -9.31 4.81
CA GLN A 144 -19.51 -8.29 5.77
C GLN A 144 -18.34 -7.43 6.26
N ALA A 145 -17.47 -7.02 5.31
CA ALA A 145 -16.25 -6.25 5.55
C ALA A 145 -16.41 -4.79 5.11
N GLY A 146 -17.59 -4.21 5.30
CA GLY A 146 -17.89 -2.83 4.93
C GLY A 146 -17.00 -1.80 5.65
N GLU A 147 -16.45 -2.18 6.79
CA GLU A 147 -15.51 -1.39 7.58
C GLU A 147 -14.06 -1.43 7.05
N VAL A 148 -13.72 -2.33 6.13
CA VAL A 148 -12.39 -2.40 5.50
C VAL A 148 -12.32 -1.40 4.36
N GLN A 149 -11.49 -0.38 4.51
CA GLN A 149 -11.29 0.65 3.48
C GLN A 149 -10.52 0.08 2.28
N ILE A 150 -10.92 0.45 1.06
CA ILE A 150 -10.24 0.11 -0.19
C ILE A 150 -9.46 1.33 -0.67
N LEU A 151 -8.14 1.21 -0.69
CA LEU A 151 -7.21 2.17 -1.27
C LEU A 151 -6.86 1.69 -2.68
N ALA A 152 -7.30 2.41 -3.70
CA ALA A 152 -7.20 2.03 -5.10
C ALA A 152 -6.11 2.83 -5.82
N ASP A 153 -5.10 2.15 -6.37
CA ASP A 153 -4.18 2.83 -7.28
C ASP A 153 -4.91 3.17 -8.60
N VAL A 154 -4.49 4.25 -9.23
CA VAL A 154 -4.86 4.64 -10.59
C VAL A 154 -3.61 4.68 -11.45
N GLN A 155 -3.66 4.00 -12.60
CA GLN A 155 -2.52 3.87 -13.53
C GLN A 155 -1.23 3.45 -12.80
N VAL A 156 -1.32 2.37 -12.03
CA VAL A 156 -0.28 1.93 -11.10
C VAL A 156 1.09 1.74 -11.78
N LYS A 157 2.15 2.04 -11.06
CA LYS A 157 3.55 1.85 -11.49
C LYS A 157 3.82 0.43 -12.01
N TYR A 158 4.85 0.28 -12.86
CA TYR A 158 5.26 -0.97 -13.53
C TYR A 158 4.24 -1.54 -14.50
N THR A 159 3.23 -0.75 -14.89
CA THR A 159 2.22 -1.17 -15.86
C THR A 159 2.11 -0.19 -17.01
N LYS A 160 1.44 -0.63 -18.07
CA LYS A 160 1.01 0.21 -19.18
C LYS A 160 -0.49 0.09 -19.34
N MET A 161 -1.18 1.22 -19.48
CA MET A 161 -2.61 1.23 -19.77
C MET A 161 -2.88 0.49 -21.10
N LEU A 162 -3.86 -0.41 -21.10
CA LEU A 162 -4.29 -1.08 -22.33
C LEU A 162 -4.94 -0.07 -23.31
N LEU A 163 -5.63 0.92 -22.76
CA LEU A 163 -6.20 2.04 -23.52
C LEU A 163 -5.42 3.33 -23.15
N PRO A 164 -4.39 3.69 -23.95
CA PRO A 164 -3.48 4.80 -23.61
C PRO A 164 -4.15 6.18 -23.56
N ALA A 165 -5.33 6.34 -24.17
CA ALA A 165 -6.07 7.59 -24.16
C ALA A 165 -6.80 7.88 -22.84
N THR A 166 -6.92 6.89 -21.95
CA THR A 166 -7.56 7.09 -20.63
C THR A 166 -6.70 8.02 -19.77
N THR A 167 -7.26 9.11 -19.31
CA THR A 167 -6.57 10.05 -18.42
C THR A 167 -6.58 9.55 -16.98
N ILE A 168 -5.63 10.03 -16.17
CA ILE A 168 -5.56 9.64 -14.76
C ILE A 168 -6.78 10.15 -13.97
N GLU A 169 -7.35 11.28 -14.39
CA GLU A 169 -8.58 11.85 -13.83
C GLU A 169 -9.81 10.97 -14.10
N GLU A 170 -9.88 10.37 -15.30
CA GLU A 170 -10.94 9.42 -15.63
C GLU A 170 -10.83 8.14 -14.79
N SER A 171 -9.63 7.59 -14.64
CA SER A 171 -9.37 6.46 -13.74
C SER A 171 -9.76 6.79 -12.29
N ALA A 172 -9.40 7.98 -11.79
CA ALA A 172 -9.71 8.41 -10.43
C ALA A 172 -11.21 8.57 -10.19
N LYS A 173 -11.93 9.24 -11.11
CA LYS A 173 -13.39 9.36 -11.05
C LYS A 173 -14.09 8.00 -11.06
N MET A 174 -13.62 7.10 -11.91
CA MET A 174 -14.16 5.74 -11.99
C MET A 174 -13.91 4.98 -10.69
N ALA A 175 -12.69 5.06 -10.12
CA ALA A 175 -12.36 4.40 -8.86
C ALA A 175 -13.23 4.91 -7.71
N GLN A 176 -13.43 6.23 -7.59
CA GLN A 176 -14.34 6.82 -6.62
C GLN A 176 -15.79 6.34 -6.84
N SER A 177 -16.28 6.37 -8.08
CA SER A 177 -17.65 5.92 -8.42
C SER A 177 -17.87 4.44 -8.13
N CYS A 178 -16.81 3.63 -8.25
CA CYS A 178 -16.80 2.22 -7.89
C CYS A 178 -16.56 1.98 -6.38
N GLY A 179 -16.59 3.01 -5.54
CA GLY A 179 -16.55 2.86 -4.07
C GLY A 179 -15.15 2.62 -3.49
N ALA A 180 -14.09 3.13 -4.14
CA ALA A 180 -12.79 3.28 -3.50
C ALA A 180 -12.89 4.31 -2.36
N ASP A 181 -12.34 3.98 -1.19
CA ASP A 181 -12.35 4.86 -0.01
C ASP A 181 -11.20 5.89 -0.07
N ALA A 182 -10.15 5.61 -0.84
CA ALA A 182 -9.08 6.55 -1.18
C ALA A 182 -8.46 6.19 -2.53
N ILE A 183 -7.86 7.18 -3.19
CA ILE A 183 -7.17 7.05 -4.48
C ILE A 183 -5.66 7.14 -4.25
N ILE A 184 -4.87 6.26 -4.86
CA ILE A 184 -3.41 6.29 -4.78
C ILE A 184 -2.84 6.70 -6.14
N VAL A 185 -1.99 7.72 -6.13
CA VAL A 185 -1.21 8.15 -7.29
C VAL A 185 0.24 7.73 -7.10
N THR A 186 0.81 7.00 -8.06
CA THR A 186 2.21 6.54 -8.01
C THR A 186 3.05 7.21 -9.11
N GLY A 187 4.38 7.21 -8.94
CA GLY A 187 5.32 7.46 -10.03
C GLY A 187 5.37 6.29 -11.02
N VAL A 188 6.38 6.26 -11.88
CA VAL A 188 6.53 5.19 -12.88
C VAL A 188 7.18 3.93 -12.30
N SER A 189 7.98 4.06 -11.24
CA SER A 189 8.62 2.95 -10.53
C SER A 189 8.71 3.19 -9.01
N SER A 190 9.24 2.22 -8.25
CA SER A 190 9.48 2.40 -6.81
C SER A 190 10.59 3.43 -6.60
N GLY A 191 10.34 4.39 -5.71
CA GLY A 191 11.24 5.51 -5.44
C GLY A 191 11.00 6.72 -6.33
N ASP A 192 10.29 6.59 -7.45
CA ASP A 192 9.91 7.74 -8.27
C ASP A 192 8.68 8.42 -7.66
N VAL A 193 8.79 9.73 -7.45
CA VAL A 193 7.67 10.56 -7.02
C VAL A 193 6.74 10.82 -8.21
N PRO A 194 5.41 10.72 -8.05
CA PRO A 194 4.51 11.14 -9.11
C PRO A 194 4.68 12.65 -9.37
N PRO A 195 4.55 13.09 -10.65
CA PRO A 195 4.53 14.51 -10.93
C PRO A 195 3.46 15.20 -10.08
N ILE A 196 3.83 16.28 -9.39
CA ILE A 196 2.92 17.01 -8.50
C ILE A 196 1.63 17.46 -9.22
N GLU A 197 1.76 17.77 -10.51
CA GLU A 197 0.63 18.16 -11.35
C GLU A 197 -0.35 16.99 -11.58
N ALA A 198 0.12 15.74 -11.63
CA ALA A 198 -0.76 14.58 -11.69
C ALA A 198 -1.57 14.43 -10.40
N VAL A 199 -0.93 14.65 -9.25
CA VAL A 199 -1.60 14.62 -7.94
C VAL A 199 -2.65 15.74 -7.85
N LYS A 200 -2.32 16.95 -8.28
CA LYS A 200 -3.26 18.09 -8.33
C LYS A 200 -4.47 17.81 -9.23
N ARG A 201 -4.23 17.26 -10.43
CA ARG A 201 -5.31 16.91 -11.37
C ARG A 201 -6.25 15.87 -10.78
N VAL A 202 -5.71 14.80 -10.19
CA VAL A 202 -6.52 13.78 -9.50
C VAL A 202 -7.29 14.40 -8.33
N LYS A 203 -6.63 15.20 -7.49
CA LYS A 203 -7.25 15.88 -6.35
C LYS A 203 -8.38 16.83 -6.77
N GLY A 204 -8.22 17.53 -7.91
CA GLY A 204 -9.28 18.38 -8.49
C GLY A 204 -10.43 17.61 -9.15
N ALA A 205 -10.25 16.31 -9.43
CA ALA A 205 -11.22 15.48 -10.14
C ALA A 205 -12.14 14.67 -9.21
N VAL A 206 -11.71 14.43 -7.95
CA VAL A 206 -12.42 13.57 -6.98
C VAL A 206 -12.58 14.26 -5.64
N THR A 207 -13.55 13.79 -4.84
CA THR A 207 -13.75 14.20 -3.43
C THR A 207 -13.13 13.20 -2.46
N ALA A 208 -12.86 11.98 -2.90
CA ALA A 208 -12.17 10.97 -2.11
C ALA A 208 -10.75 11.44 -1.74
N PRO A 209 -10.21 11.02 -0.58
CA PRO A 209 -8.82 11.25 -0.23
C PRO A 209 -7.85 10.77 -1.30
N VAL A 210 -6.78 11.54 -1.55
CA VAL A 210 -5.74 11.20 -2.54
C VAL A 210 -4.41 11.01 -1.82
N LEU A 211 -3.83 9.82 -1.95
CA LEU A 211 -2.57 9.42 -1.35
C LEU A 211 -1.46 9.36 -2.41
N ILE A 212 -0.23 9.62 -1.99
CA ILE A 212 0.95 9.41 -2.83
C ILE A 212 1.56 8.05 -2.48
N GLY A 213 1.71 7.16 -3.48
CA GLY A 213 2.11 5.76 -3.28
C GLY A 213 3.58 5.44 -3.57
N SER A 214 4.42 6.44 -3.88
CA SER A 214 5.86 6.25 -4.13
C SER A 214 6.66 7.55 -4.08
N GLY A 215 8.00 7.45 -3.93
CA GLY A 215 8.93 8.57 -4.09
C GLY A 215 8.86 9.67 -3.03
N ILE A 216 8.07 9.52 -2.01
CA ILE A 216 8.04 10.48 -0.90
C ILE A 216 9.32 10.32 -0.08
N ALA A 217 10.02 11.43 0.10
CA ALA A 217 11.26 11.54 0.84
C ALA A 217 11.20 12.74 1.81
N ARG A 218 12.18 12.81 2.72
CA ARG A 218 12.31 13.91 3.67
C ARG A 218 12.26 15.30 3.00
N GLU A 219 12.88 15.40 1.83
CA GLU A 219 13.07 16.65 1.10
C GLU A 219 11.79 17.18 0.46
N ASN A 220 10.84 16.29 0.13
CA ASN A 220 9.63 16.65 -0.61
C ASN A 220 8.32 16.42 0.16
N VAL A 221 8.36 15.78 1.33
CA VAL A 221 7.15 15.37 2.07
C VAL A 221 6.20 16.53 2.36
N ARG A 222 6.73 17.69 2.74
CA ARG A 222 5.89 18.87 3.08
C ARG A 222 5.19 19.45 1.84
N GLU A 223 5.91 19.58 0.75
CA GLU A 223 5.36 20.05 -0.51
C GLU A 223 4.25 19.13 -1.02
N GLN A 224 4.55 17.84 -1.05
CA GLN A 224 3.63 16.83 -1.54
C GLN A 224 2.37 16.73 -0.66
N LEU A 225 2.51 16.74 0.66
CA LEU A 225 1.39 16.67 1.59
C LEU A 225 0.66 18.01 1.81
N ALA A 226 1.16 19.09 1.26
CA ALA A 226 0.34 20.31 1.13
C ALA A 226 -0.86 20.09 0.19
N ILE A 227 -0.77 19.12 -0.72
CA ILE A 227 -1.80 18.79 -1.73
C ILE A 227 -2.49 17.46 -1.40
N ALA A 228 -1.71 16.40 -1.15
CA ALA A 228 -2.22 15.06 -0.87
C ALA A 228 -2.76 14.92 0.57
N ASP A 229 -3.59 13.88 0.77
CA ASP A 229 -4.22 13.56 2.05
C ASP A 229 -3.49 12.43 2.81
N GLY A 230 -2.29 12.07 2.41
CA GLY A 230 -1.43 11.08 3.04
C GLY A 230 -0.43 10.47 2.07
N ALA A 231 0.42 9.57 2.57
CA ALA A 231 1.42 8.91 1.75
C ALA A 231 1.70 7.47 2.20
N ILE A 232 2.07 6.61 1.24
CA ILE A 232 2.61 5.27 1.47
C ILE A 232 4.11 5.33 1.21
N VAL A 233 4.90 4.98 2.23
CA VAL A 233 6.36 5.12 2.20
C VAL A 233 7.04 3.78 2.49
N GLY A 234 7.91 3.35 1.59
CA GLY A 234 8.66 2.10 1.70
C GLY A 234 10.16 2.32 1.62
N THR A 235 10.68 2.44 0.40
CA THR A 235 12.13 2.47 0.09
C THR A 235 12.88 3.57 0.84
N THR A 236 12.28 4.73 1.02
CA THR A 236 12.84 5.88 1.75
C THR A 236 13.25 5.52 3.17
N PHE A 237 12.52 4.62 3.83
CA PHE A 237 12.79 4.21 5.20
C PHE A 237 13.84 3.10 5.31
N LYS A 238 14.36 2.57 4.18
CA LYS A 238 15.28 1.43 4.19
C LYS A 238 16.76 1.86 4.17
N ARG A 239 17.58 1.08 4.87
CA ARG A 239 19.02 1.01 4.74
C ARG A 239 19.38 -0.47 4.60
N ASP A 240 20.12 -0.84 3.57
CA ASP A 240 20.52 -2.23 3.29
C ASP A 240 19.35 -3.24 3.29
N GLY A 241 18.21 -2.80 2.72
CA GLY A 241 17.00 -3.64 2.59
C GLY A 241 16.10 -3.70 3.82
N CYS A 242 16.54 -3.25 4.99
CA CYS A 242 15.80 -3.23 6.25
C CYS A 242 15.29 -1.82 6.60
N ILE A 243 14.20 -1.72 7.34
CA ILE A 243 13.74 -0.43 7.88
C ILE A 243 14.79 0.12 8.84
N ASP A 244 15.14 1.38 8.68
CA ASP A 244 16.04 2.15 9.53
C ASP A 244 15.20 3.15 10.35
N GLU A 245 15.12 2.96 11.65
CA GLU A 245 14.31 3.76 12.54
C GLU A 245 14.73 5.23 12.56
N GLU A 246 16.02 5.52 12.40
CA GLU A 246 16.53 6.90 12.35
C GLU A 246 16.00 7.62 11.10
N LYS A 247 16.05 6.96 9.93
CA LYS A 247 15.45 7.49 8.71
C LYS A 247 13.94 7.74 8.85
N VAL A 248 13.22 6.84 9.52
CA VAL A 248 11.79 7.04 9.80
C VAL A 248 11.59 8.27 10.67
N ARG A 249 12.32 8.40 11.78
CA ARG A 249 12.25 9.55 12.69
C ARG A 249 12.58 10.87 11.98
N ASP A 250 13.63 10.89 11.19
CA ASP A 250 14.04 12.10 10.46
C ASP A 250 12.98 12.51 9.43
N PHE A 251 12.40 11.56 8.72
CA PHE A 251 11.29 11.80 7.81
C PHE A 251 10.08 12.37 8.57
N MET A 252 9.70 11.76 9.71
CA MET A 252 8.54 12.17 10.49
C MET A 252 8.74 13.55 11.13
N ARG A 253 9.97 13.94 11.50
CA ARG A 253 10.30 15.31 11.91
C ARG A 253 10.08 16.30 10.76
N ALA A 254 10.62 15.99 9.57
CA ALA A 254 10.41 16.82 8.39
C ALA A 254 8.93 16.98 8.06
N TYR A 255 8.15 15.88 8.12
CA TYR A 255 6.71 15.89 7.94
C TYR A 255 5.99 16.84 8.91
N ARG A 256 6.36 16.81 10.20
CA ARG A 256 5.78 17.67 11.25
C ARG A 256 6.29 19.12 11.21
N GLY A 257 7.30 19.42 10.41
CA GLY A 257 7.91 20.74 10.34
C GLY A 257 8.83 21.06 11.51
N GLU A 258 9.32 20.04 12.22
CA GLU A 258 10.28 20.18 13.31
C GLU A 258 11.67 20.48 12.75
N ALA A 259 12.42 21.38 13.41
CA ALA A 259 13.78 21.70 13.00
C ALA A 259 14.70 20.47 13.09
N ALA A 260 15.61 20.32 12.13
CA ALA A 260 16.67 19.33 12.26
C ALA A 260 17.54 19.67 13.48
N TRP A 261 17.83 18.69 14.31
CA TRP A 261 18.88 18.85 15.33
C TRP A 261 20.22 18.88 14.56
N ASN A 262 20.96 19.99 14.75
CA ASN A 262 22.34 20.12 14.26
C ASN A 262 23.27 19.18 15.03
#